data_d5db8ddb90b78f71aa879c8736d895fc
#
_entry.id   d5db8ddb90b78f71aa879c8736d895fc
#
_cell.length_a   1.000
_cell.length_b   1.000
_cell.length_c   1.000
_cell.angle_alpha   90.00
_cell.angle_beta   90.00
_cell.angle_gamma   90.00
#
_symmetry.space_group_name_H-M   'P 1'
#
loop_
_entity.id
_entity.type
_entity.pdbx_description
1 polymer ?
#
loop_
_entity_poly.entity_id
_entity_poly.type
_entity_poly.pdbx_seq_one_letter_code
_entity_poly.pdbx_strand_id
1 'polypeptide(L)'
;MRAILGLAGLALVLSASAAALAEVPLPPPRPEGIAEEAVATGDVPLPPVRPHGIENERPSVDGSAAAGAATQPEGEDSAACIERLAKAGARAEPAPAIENGACSARHPLRLIGLPDGLEVSPPAIVTCAVAEALTKWVEGVSAEAERHLSGPPAKILIGTSYECRGQNRQAGAKLSEHAFANGVDVMGFAFRTRPTIAIAPRSGDAPEALFQAAVRQRACAYFSTVLGPGSDAAHANHLHLDMRARRPGTGICQ
;
A
#
# COMPACT_ATOMS: atom_id res chain seq x y z
N MET A 1 -0.86 -78.58 32.69
CA MET A 1 -0.76 -77.84 31.39
C MET A 1 -0.23 -76.47 31.70
N ARG A 2 1.06 -76.25 31.33
CA ARG A 2 1.78 -74.99 31.62
C ARG A 2 1.85 -74.18 30.32
N ALA A 3 1.32 -72.94 30.33
CA ALA A 3 1.42 -71.99 29.24
C ALA A 3 2.67 -71.14 29.43
N ILE A 4 3.50 -71.10 28.42
CA ILE A 4 4.76 -70.31 28.34
C ILE A 4 4.40 -68.99 27.66
N LEU A 5 4.52 -67.86 28.39
CA LEU A 5 4.47 -66.51 27.81
C LEU A 5 5.87 -66.18 27.22
N GLY A 6 5.91 -65.95 25.92
CA GLY A 6 7.09 -65.40 25.25
C GLY A 6 7.03 -63.87 25.29
N LEU A 7 8.05 -63.21 25.87
CA LEU A 7 8.30 -61.77 25.75
C LEU A 7 9.03 -61.49 24.41
N ALA A 8 8.36 -60.76 23.51
CA ALA A 8 9.03 -60.20 22.34
C ALA A 8 9.56 -58.80 22.69
N GLY A 9 10.90 -58.66 22.75
CA GLY A 9 11.55 -57.39 22.96
C GLY A 9 11.56 -56.57 21.66
N LEU A 10 10.99 -55.36 21.73
CA LEU A 10 10.99 -54.37 20.66
C LEU A 10 12.27 -53.51 20.79
N ALA A 11 13.25 -53.70 19.93
CA ALA A 11 14.43 -52.87 19.85
C ALA A 11 14.11 -51.56 19.08
N LEU A 12 14.15 -50.43 19.78
CA LEU A 12 13.98 -49.11 19.22
C LEU A 12 15.32 -48.65 18.63
N VAL A 13 15.45 -48.61 17.30
CA VAL A 13 16.61 -48.04 16.60
C VAL A 13 16.41 -46.54 16.46
N LEU A 14 17.12 -45.74 17.24
CA LEU A 14 17.22 -44.29 17.06
C LEU A 14 18.16 -43.99 15.88
N SER A 15 17.62 -43.57 14.75
CA SER A 15 18.37 -43.00 13.64
C SER A 15 18.62 -41.53 13.92
N ALA A 16 19.84 -41.14 14.25
CA ALA A 16 20.26 -39.76 14.33
C ALA A 16 20.52 -39.22 12.90
N SER A 17 19.60 -38.41 12.38
CA SER A 17 19.83 -37.66 11.15
C SER A 17 20.72 -36.45 11.44
N ALA A 18 21.98 -36.50 11.02
CA ALA A 18 22.85 -35.33 10.99
C ALA A 18 22.38 -34.40 9.88
N ALA A 19 21.81 -33.24 10.25
CA ALA A 19 21.54 -32.17 9.31
C ALA A 19 22.88 -31.55 8.88
N ALA A 20 23.25 -31.75 7.63
CA ALA A 20 24.36 -31.05 7.01
C ALA A 20 23.98 -29.57 6.86
N LEU A 21 24.71 -28.69 7.55
CA LEU A 21 24.64 -27.24 7.32
C LEU A 21 25.22 -27.00 5.92
N ALA A 22 24.36 -26.63 4.96
CA ALA A 22 24.81 -26.19 3.66
C ALA A 22 25.54 -24.85 3.83
N GLU A 23 26.85 -24.82 3.59
CA GLU A 23 27.62 -23.59 3.49
C GLU A 23 27.05 -22.73 2.35
N VAL A 24 26.66 -21.50 2.68
CA VAL A 24 26.24 -20.50 1.68
C VAL A 24 27.48 -20.08 0.91
N PRO A 25 27.53 -20.24 -0.44
CA PRO A 25 28.69 -19.81 -1.22
C PRO A 25 28.89 -18.29 -1.06
N LEU A 26 30.12 -17.89 -0.75
CA LEU A 26 30.53 -16.49 -0.72
C LEU A 26 30.44 -15.91 -2.14
N PRO A 27 30.02 -14.63 -2.29
CA PRO A 27 30.02 -13.99 -3.59
C PRO A 27 31.43 -13.90 -4.15
N PRO A 28 31.60 -13.97 -5.49
CA PRO A 28 32.92 -13.91 -6.11
C PRO A 28 33.65 -12.60 -5.76
N PRO A 29 34.98 -12.60 -5.64
CA PRO A 29 35.75 -11.40 -5.38
C PRO A 29 35.56 -10.40 -6.51
N ARG A 30 35.51 -9.11 -6.14
CA ARG A 30 35.38 -8.00 -7.09
C ARG A 30 36.58 -8.03 -8.06
N PRO A 31 36.38 -7.85 -9.38
CA PRO A 31 37.51 -7.80 -10.32
C PRO A 31 38.49 -6.68 -9.91
N GLU A 32 39.74 -7.03 -9.70
CA GLU A 32 40.82 -6.06 -9.57
C GLU A 32 41.11 -5.48 -10.95
N GLY A 33 40.98 -4.14 -11.08
CA GLY A 33 41.44 -3.45 -12.30
C GLY A 33 40.41 -2.59 -13.01
N ILE A 34 39.51 -1.90 -12.29
CA ILE A 34 38.93 -0.67 -12.85
C ILE A 34 39.82 0.46 -12.35
N ALA A 35 40.76 0.89 -13.21
CA ALA A 35 41.49 2.14 -13.01
C ALA A 35 40.47 3.26 -12.81
N GLU A 36 40.63 4.03 -11.73
CA GLU A 36 39.93 5.28 -11.51
C GLU A 36 40.30 6.18 -12.69
N GLU A 37 39.47 6.23 -13.73
CA GLU A 37 39.56 7.29 -14.72
C GLU A 37 39.30 8.60 -13.96
N ALA A 38 40.37 9.39 -13.88
CA ALA A 38 40.34 10.73 -13.36
C ALA A 38 39.19 11.48 -14.03
N VAL A 39 38.17 11.83 -13.26
CA VAL A 39 37.14 12.76 -13.69
C VAL A 39 37.85 14.07 -14.04
N ALA A 40 38.01 14.31 -15.32
CA ALA A 40 38.47 15.61 -15.81
C ALA A 40 37.52 16.67 -15.26
N THR A 41 38.06 17.57 -14.44
CA THR A 41 37.37 18.76 -13.96
C THR A 41 37.17 19.68 -15.17
N GLY A 42 36.20 19.33 -16.01
CA GLY A 42 35.70 20.23 -17.05
C GLY A 42 34.85 21.30 -16.34
N ASP A 43 35.22 22.56 -16.55
CA ASP A 43 34.44 23.72 -16.16
C ASP A 43 32.99 23.54 -16.65
N VAL A 44 32.08 23.22 -15.73
CA VAL A 44 30.64 23.28 -15.99
C VAL A 44 30.30 24.78 -16.04
N PRO A 45 29.81 25.32 -17.15
CA PRO A 45 29.45 26.74 -17.21
C PRO A 45 28.37 27.02 -16.18
N LEU A 46 28.67 27.90 -15.23
CA LEU A 46 27.66 28.37 -14.28
C LEU A 46 26.54 29.09 -15.03
N PRO A 47 25.26 28.88 -14.65
CA PRO A 47 24.17 29.64 -15.24
C PRO A 47 24.38 31.14 -15.03
N PRO A 48 23.97 32.01 -15.99
CA PRO A 48 24.18 33.43 -15.90
C PRO A 48 23.63 34.02 -14.61
N VAL A 49 24.46 34.82 -13.93
CA VAL A 49 24.07 35.53 -12.71
C VAL A 49 22.91 36.46 -13.05
N ARG A 50 21.81 36.32 -12.31
CA ARG A 50 20.63 37.20 -12.46
C ARG A 50 21.05 38.64 -12.13
N PRO A 51 20.69 39.67 -12.94
CA PRO A 51 21.02 41.06 -12.65
C PRO A 51 20.51 41.47 -11.27
N HIS A 52 21.40 42.00 -10.44
CA HIS A 52 21.04 42.69 -9.20
C HIS A 52 20.35 44.00 -9.58
N GLY A 53 19.10 44.18 -9.17
CA GLY A 53 18.42 45.46 -9.31
C GLY A 53 16.97 45.37 -9.73
N ILE A 54 16.16 44.57 -9.01
CA ILE A 54 14.74 44.85 -8.86
C ILE A 54 14.48 44.81 -7.37
N GLU A 55 14.41 45.98 -6.73
CA GLU A 55 13.82 46.11 -5.41
C GLU A 55 12.39 45.64 -5.54
N ASN A 56 12.10 44.40 -5.07
CA ASN A 56 10.74 43.97 -4.84
C ASN A 56 10.23 44.75 -3.62
N GLU A 57 9.50 45.81 -3.85
CA GLU A 57 8.51 46.28 -2.89
C GLU A 57 7.67 45.05 -2.51
N ARG A 58 7.85 44.59 -1.29
CA ARG A 58 6.95 43.64 -0.69
C ARG A 58 5.61 44.33 -0.54
N PRO A 59 4.54 43.87 -1.21
CA PRO A 59 3.23 44.22 -0.71
C PRO A 59 3.13 43.59 0.68
N SER A 60 2.87 44.39 1.68
CA SER A 60 2.40 43.96 3.00
C SER A 60 1.06 43.29 2.78
N VAL A 61 1.07 42.00 2.59
CA VAL A 61 -0.14 41.17 2.67
C VAL A 61 -0.34 40.81 4.14
N ASP A 62 -1.00 41.71 4.86
CA ASP A 62 -1.93 41.32 5.90
C ASP A 62 -3.00 40.48 5.18
N GLY A 63 -2.87 39.20 5.27
CA GLY A 63 -3.74 38.27 4.59
C GLY A 63 -3.37 36.89 5.03
N SER A 64 -3.96 36.44 6.13
CA SER A 64 -4.21 35.06 6.41
C SER A 64 -4.53 34.36 5.08
N ALA A 65 -3.50 33.88 4.37
CA ALA A 65 -3.68 32.86 3.38
C ALA A 65 -4.05 31.59 4.16
N ALA A 66 -5.35 31.46 4.44
CA ALA A 66 -5.94 30.18 4.71
C ALA A 66 -5.54 29.31 3.52
N ALA A 67 -4.46 28.53 3.69
CA ALA A 67 -4.21 27.37 2.85
C ALA A 67 -5.57 26.68 2.78
N GLY A 68 -6.14 26.57 1.58
CA GLY A 68 -7.42 25.95 1.38
C GLY A 68 -7.38 24.57 2.02
N ALA A 69 -7.82 24.51 3.27
CA ALA A 69 -8.16 23.27 3.91
C ALA A 69 -9.19 22.67 2.97
N ALA A 70 -8.82 21.61 2.28
CA ALA A 70 -9.78 20.74 1.65
C ALA A 70 -10.77 20.43 2.78
N THR A 71 -11.94 21.05 2.76
CA THR A 71 -13.02 20.78 3.69
C THR A 71 -13.28 19.30 3.53
N GLN A 72 -12.75 18.50 4.47
CA GLN A 72 -13.23 17.13 4.59
C GLN A 72 -14.74 17.24 4.79
N PRO A 73 -15.55 16.50 4.05
CA PRO A 73 -16.96 16.38 4.38
C PRO A 73 -17.02 16.06 5.88
N GLU A 74 -17.86 16.78 6.62
CA GLU A 74 -18.05 16.58 8.05
C GLU A 74 -18.22 15.07 8.24
N GLY A 75 -17.23 14.44 8.87
CA GLY A 75 -17.13 12.99 8.90
C GLY A 75 -18.36 12.43 9.55
N GLU A 76 -19.10 11.63 8.78
CA GLU A 76 -20.23 10.87 9.28
C GLU A 76 -19.81 10.11 10.56
N ASP A 77 -20.75 9.97 11.51
CA ASP A 77 -20.56 9.21 12.73
C ASP A 77 -20.05 7.79 12.41
N SER A 78 -18.96 7.41 13.06
CA SER A 78 -18.34 6.11 12.89
C SER A 78 -19.33 4.95 13.07
N ALA A 79 -20.32 5.09 13.97
CA ALA A 79 -21.28 4.02 14.29
C ALA A 79 -22.16 3.68 13.08
N ALA A 80 -22.75 4.70 12.43
CA ALA A 80 -23.57 4.49 11.25
C ALA A 80 -22.80 3.88 10.08
N CYS A 81 -21.55 4.32 9.90
CA CYS A 81 -20.66 3.74 8.89
C CYS A 81 -20.33 2.27 9.18
N ILE A 82 -19.95 1.95 10.41
CA ILE A 82 -19.63 0.57 10.82
C ILE A 82 -20.84 -0.35 10.60
N GLU A 83 -22.03 0.12 10.89
CA GLU A 83 -23.25 -0.66 10.63
C GLU A 83 -23.44 -0.96 9.13
N ARG A 84 -23.21 0.01 8.24
CA ARG A 84 -23.28 -0.23 6.79
C ARG A 84 -22.19 -1.18 6.31
N LEU A 85 -20.96 -1.02 6.80
CA LEU A 85 -19.85 -1.90 6.50
C LEU A 85 -20.13 -3.34 6.94
N ALA A 86 -20.68 -3.51 8.16
CA ALA A 86 -21.07 -4.83 8.68
C ALA A 86 -22.15 -5.49 7.83
N LYS A 87 -23.18 -4.74 7.39
CA LYS A 87 -24.20 -5.22 6.46
C LYS A 87 -23.62 -5.66 5.11
N ALA A 88 -22.54 -5.02 4.68
CA ALA A 88 -21.79 -5.37 3.46
C ALA A 88 -20.73 -6.46 3.69
N GLY A 89 -20.65 -7.06 4.88
CA GLY A 89 -19.72 -8.14 5.20
C GLY A 89 -18.31 -7.68 5.60
N ALA A 90 -18.07 -6.39 5.73
CA ALA A 90 -16.79 -5.87 6.23
C ALA A 90 -16.77 -5.76 7.75
N ARG A 91 -15.57 -5.74 8.34
CA ARG A 91 -15.35 -5.60 9.78
C ARG A 91 -14.49 -4.40 10.07
N ALA A 92 -15.03 -3.45 10.80
CA ALA A 92 -14.33 -2.25 11.23
C ALA A 92 -14.68 -1.91 12.68
N GLU A 93 -13.78 -1.17 13.32
CA GLU A 93 -13.93 -0.66 14.68
C GLU A 93 -13.70 0.86 14.65
N PRO A 94 -14.28 1.63 15.60
CA PRO A 94 -13.94 3.03 15.74
C PRO A 94 -12.45 3.16 16.06
N ALA A 95 -11.78 4.15 15.48
CA ALA A 95 -10.42 4.52 15.87
C ALA A 95 -10.44 5.90 16.54
N PRO A 96 -9.48 6.19 17.42
CA PRO A 96 -9.37 7.52 18.03
C PRO A 96 -9.26 8.61 16.97
N ALA A 97 -9.88 9.77 17.23
CA ALA A 97 -9.71 10.95 16.39
C ALA A 97 -8.23 11.31 16.26
N ILE A 98 -7.83 11.72 15.08
CA ILE A 98 -6.47 12.13 14.79
C ILE A 98 -6.42 13.65 14.78
N GLU A 99 -5.61 14.22 15.66
CA GLU A 99 -5.35 15.65 15.77
C GLU A 99 -3.83 15.86 15.78
N ASN A 100 -3.25 16.02 14.59
CA ASN A 100 -1.81 16.22 14.44
C ASN A 100 -1.55 17.41 13.50
N GLY A 101 -1.73 18.62 14.04
CA GLY A 101 -1.60 19.86 13.27
C GLY A 101 -2.55 19.90 12.09
N ALA A 102 -2.01 20.03 10.87
CA ALA A 102 -2.81 20.01 9.64
C ALA A 102 -3.24 18.59 9.20
N CYS A 103 -2.68 17.54 9.82
CA CYS A 103 -3.05 16.15 9.54
C CYS A 103 -4.13 15.72 10.53
N SER A 104 -5.35 15.52 10.08
CA SER A 104 -6.47 15.24 10.98
C SER A 104 -7.51 14.30 10.34
N ALA A 105 -8.14 13.49 11.19
CA ALA A 105 -9.34 12.73 10.84
C ALA A 105 -10.23 12.63 12.08
N ARG A 106 -11.46 13.11 11.98
CA ARG A 106 -12.36 13.21 13.16
C ARG A 106 -12.95 11.87 13.58
N HIS A 107 -13.35 11.06 12.61
CA HIS A 107 -14.04 9.78 12.81
C HIS A 107 -13.37 8.66 11.99
N PRO A 108 -12.06 8.41 12.19
CA PRO A 108 -11.40 7.33 11.45
C PRO A 108 -11.89 5.98 11.95
N LEU A 109 -11.80 4.99 11.08
CA LEU A 109 -12.10 3.60 11.35
C LEU A 109 -10.82 2.77 11.30
N ARG A 110 -10.76 1.74 12.12
CA ARG A 110 -9.80 0.66 12.00
C ARG A 110 -10.45 -0.48 11.20
N LEU A 111 -10.13 -0.56 9.92
CA LEU A 111 -10.65 -1.61 9.03
C LEU A 111 -9.81 -2.88 9.20
N ILE A 112 -10.46 -3.99 9.55
CA ILE A 112 -9.82 -5.25 9.93
C ILE A 112 -10.06 -6.34 8.89
N GLY A 113 -11.23 -6.33 8.26
CA GLY A 113 -11.61 -7.33 7.29
C GLY A 113 -12.64 -6.80 6.30
N LEU A 114 -12.71 -7.47 5.17
CA LEU A 114 -13.54 -7.17 4.02
C LEU A 114 -14.46 -8.37 3.73
N PRO A 115 -15.42 -8.25 2.82
CA PRO A 115 -16.31 -9.36 2.46
C PRO A 115 -15.55 -10.66 2.15
N ASP A 116 -16.25 -11.78 2.22
CA ASP A 116 -15.74 -13.13 1.94
C ASP A 116 -14.55 -13.58 2.82
N GLY A 117 -14.41 -12.94 4.00
CA GLY A 117 -13.35 -13.26 4.95
C GLY A 117 -11.97 -12.76 4.54
N LEU A 118 -11.88 -11.83 3.59
CA LEU A 118 -10.62 -11.20 3.20
C LEU A 118 -10.08 -10.34 4.35
N GLU A 119 -8.92 -10.71 4.89
CA GLU A 119 -8.27 -10.01 5.99
C GLU A 119 -7.54 -8.76 5.48
N VAL A 120 -7.65 -7.64 6.20
CA VAL A 120 -6.85 -6.42 5.98
C VAL A 120 -5.59 -6.50 6.84
N SER A 121 -4.42 -6.59 6.25
CA SER A 121 -3.16 -6.90 6.95
C SER A 121 -2.02 -5.92 6.59
N PRO A 122 -1.52 -5.14 7.57
CA PRO A 122 -2.12 -4.87 8.87
C PRO A 122 -3.47 -4.15 8.76
N PRO A 123 -4.28 -4.10 9.84
CA PRO A 123 -5.50 -3.30 9.87
C PRO A 123 -5.24 -1.84 9.48
N ALA A 124 -6.11 -1.27 8.65
CA ALA A 124 -5.94 0.06 8.09
C ALA A 124 -6.71 1.12 8.89
N ILE A 125 -6.10 2.27 9.14
CA ILE A 125 -6.78 3.45 9.69
C ILE A 125 -7.24 4.31 8.51
N VAL A 126 -8.55 4.38 8.31
CA VAL A 126 -9.15 4.99 7.12
C VAL A 126 -10.45 5.73 7.45
N THR A 127 -10.85 6.64 6.56
CA THR A 127 -12.18 7.24 6.60
C THR A 127 -13.26 6.24 6.20
N CYS A 128 -14.53 6.54 6.54
CA CYS A 128 -15.67 5.75 6.09
C CYS A 128 -15.70 5.61 4.56
N ALA A 129 -15.46 6.68 3.83
CA ALA A 129 -15.46 6.68 2.37
C ALA A 129 -14.44 5.68 1.79
N VAL A 130 -13.21 5.64 2.33
CA VAL A 130 -12.20 4.66 1.90
C VAL A 130 -12.61 3.25 2.27
N ALA A 131 -13.16 3.01 3.47
CA ALA A 131 -13.60 1.69 3.91
C ALA A 131 -14.72 1.14 3.02
N GLU A 132 -15.72 1.96 2.68
CA GLU A 132 -16.81 1.58 1.77
C GLU A 132 -16.32 1.34 0.33
N ALA A 133 -15.39 2.18 -0.16
CA ALA A 133 -14.79 1.99 -1.49
C ALA A 133 -14.01 0.67 -1.56
N LEU A 134 -13.20 0.35 -0.54
CA LEU A 134 -12.50 -0.93 -0.43
C LEU A 134 -13.49 -2.11 -0.40
N THR A 135 -14.55 -2.00 0.40
CA THR A 135 -15.59 -3.05 0.53
C THR A 135 -16.23 -3.38 -0.82
N LYS A 136 -16.55 -2.38 -1.61
CA LYS A 136 -17.14 -2.55 -2.96
C LYS A 136 -16.11 -3.06 -3.97
N TRP A 137 -14.87 -2.57 -3.90
CA TRP A 137 -13.83 -2.94 -4.85
C TRP A 137 -13.41 -4.41 -4.73
N VAL A 138 -13.34 -4.95 -3.51
CA VAL A 138 -12.83 -6.32 -3.29
C VAL A 138 -13.72 -7.41 -3.86
N GLU A 139 -15.00 -7.18 -4.07
CA GLU A 139 -15.87 -8.10 -4.83
C GLU A 139 -15.29 -8.34 -6.22
N GLY A 140 -14.85 -7.25 -6.88
CA GLY A 140 -14.17 -7.34 -8.17
C GLY A 140 -12.79 -7.98 -8.08
N VAL A 141 -12.04 -7.75 -7.00
CA VAL A 141 -10.74 -8.39 -6.76
C VAL A 141 -10.88 -9.91 -6.68
N SER A 142 -11.85 -10.40 -5.91
CA SER A 142 -12.14 -11.84 -5.79
C SER A 142 -12.51 -12.45 -7.15
N ALA A 143 -13.37 -11.79 -7.91
CA ALA A 143 -13.76 -12.25 -9.24
C ALA A 143 -12.59 -12.31 -10.23
N GLU A 144 -11.69 -11.33 -10.23
CA GLU A 144 -10.50 -11.35 -11.09
C GLU A 144 -9.46 -12.39 -10.62
N ALA A 145 -9.36 -12.61 -9.31
CA ALA A 145 -8.50 -13.67 -8.79
C ALA A 145 -9.00 -15.07 -9.19
N GLU A 146 -10.30 -15.33 -9.16
CA GLU A 146 -10.88 -16.56 -9.68
C GLU A 146 -10.61 -16.73 -11.18
N ARG A 147 -10.74 -15.66 -11.94
CA ARG A 147 -10.55 -15.69 -13.40
C ARG A 147 -9.11 -15.98 -13.81
N HIS A 148 -8.14 -15.37 -13.14
CA HIS A 148 -6.73 -15.40 -13.55
C HIS A 148 -5.86 -16.30 -12.69
N LEU A 149 -6.26 -16.58 -11.44
CA LEU A 149 -5.38 -17.17 -10.44
C LEU A 149 -5.94 -18.45 -9.81
N SER A 150 -7.16 -18.87 -10.19
CA SER A 150 -7.84 -20.06 -9.67
C SER A 150 -8.12 -20.04 -8.16
N GLY A 151 -8.45 -18.87 -7.61
CA GLY A 151 -8.89 -18.74 -6.23
C GLY A 151 -8.74 -17.33 -5.64
N PRO A 152 -9.61 -16.96 -4.68
CA PRO A 152 -9.63 -15.63 -4.11
C PRO A 152 -8.45 -15.41 -3.15
N PRO A 153 -8.04 -14.15 -2.92
CA PRO A 153 -7.04 -13.83 -1.91
C PRO A 153 -7.62 -14.05 -0.49
N ALA A 154 -6.74 -14.41 0.45
CA ALA A 154 -7.06 -14.49 1.87
C ALA A 154 -6.76 -13.19 2.61
N LYS A 155 -5.79 -12.41 2.13
CA LYS A 155 -5.42 -11.12 2.72
C LYS A 155 -5.13 -10.09 1.64
N ILE A 156 -5.56 -8.85 1.91
CA ILE A 156 -5.06 -7.65 1.25
C ILE A 156 -3.93 -7.07 2.11
N LEU A 157 -2.77 -6.85 1.50
CA LEU A 157 -1.58 -6.36 2.20
C LEU A 157 -1.51 -4.84 2.10
N ILE A 158 -1.56 -4.19 3.25
CA ILE A 158 -1.56 -2.72 3.36
C ILE A 158 -0.16 -2.24 3.73
N GLY A 159 0.36 -1.29 2.99
CA GLY A 159 1.59 -0.58 3.31
C GLY A 159 1.32 0.61 4.22
N THR A 160 0.64 1.60 3.71
CA THR A 160 0.31 2.83 4.44
C THR A 160 -1.19 3.08 4.39
N SER A 161 -1.78 3.50 5.51
CA SER A 161 -3.14 4.05 5.56
C SER A 161 -3.14 5.47 6.10
N TYR A 162 -2.86 5.69 7.38
CA TYR A 162 -2.62 7.01 7.93
C TYR A 162 -1.13 7.31 8.09
N GLU A 163 -0.70 8.45 7.57
CA GLU A 163 0.64 8.99 7.77
C GLU A 163 0.64 10.50 7.52
N CYS A 164 1.03 11.27 8.53
CA CYS A 164 1.13 12.74 8.40
C CYS A 164 2.36 13.12 7.58
N ARG A 165 2.17 13.30 6.26
CA ARG A 165 3.24 13.64 5.31
C ARG A 165 2.73 14.39 4.09
N GLY A 166 3.62 15.07 3.40
CA GLY A 166 3.36 15.62 2.05
C GLY A 166 3.29 14.52 0.98
N GLN A 167 2.76 14.87 -0.18
CA GLN A 167 2.72 14.00 -1.35
C GLN A 167 4.12 13.52 -1.72
N ASN A 168 4.25 12.23 -2.02
CA ASN A 168 5.51 11.56 -2.36
C ASN A 168 6.66 11.81 -1.36
N ARG A 169 6.33 12.15 -0.09
CA ARG A 169 7.27 12.51 0.99
C ARG A 169 8.19 13.69 0.64
N GLN A 170 7.78 14.54 -0.30
CA GLN A 170 8.55 15.71 -0.70
C GLN A 170 8.37 16.86 0.29
N ALA A 171 9.47 17.52 0.65
CA ALA A 171 9.45 18.70 1.51
C ALA A 171 8.66 19.84 0.84
N GLY A 172 7.78 20.50 1.60
CA GLY A 172 6.96 21.60 1.10
C GLY A 172 5.83 21.22 0.15
N ALA A 173 5.65 19.92 -0.16
CA ALA A 173 4.52 19.46 -0.95
C ALA A 173 3.21 19.60 -0.18
N LYS A 174 2.09 19.68 -0.91
CA LYS A 174 0.75 19.59 -0.32
C LYS A 174 0.62 18.29 0.47
N LEU A 175 -0.21 18.29 1.52
CA LEU A 175 -0.50 17.08 2.28
C LEU A 175 -1.08 15.99 1.37
N SER A 176 -0.63 14.77 1.63
CA SER A 176 -1.18 13.56 1.04
C SER A 176 -2.54 13.24 1.62
N GLU A 177 -3.38 12.49 0.92
CA GLU A 177 -4.65 11.97 1.46
C GLU A 177 -4.42 11.01 2.65
N HIS A 178 -3.25 10.39 2.76
CA HIS A 178 -2.86 9.63 3.96
C HIS A 178 -2.85 10.49 5.23
N ALA A 179 -2.53 11.77 5.12
CA ALA A 179 -2.56 12.70 6.25
C ALA A 179 -3.96 12.91 6.86
N PHE A 180 -4.98 12.50 6.14
CA PHE A 180 -6.39 12.60 6.51
C PHE A 180 -7.06 11.22 6.67
N ALA A 181 -6.27 10.14 6.73
CA ALA A 181 -6.77 8.76 6.65
C ALA A 181 -7.67 8.49 5.42
N ASN A 182 -7.56 9.33 4.39
CA ASN A 182 -8.42 9.32 3.20
C ASN A 182 -7.79 8.62 1.99
N GLY A 183 -6.73 7.86 2.23
CA GLY A 183 -6.03 7.05 1.25
C GLY A 183 -5.44 5.78 1.85
N VAL A 184 -5.16 4.81 1.01
CA VAL A 184 -4.56 3.53 1.38
C VAL A 184 -3.61 3.04 0.28
N ASP A 185 -2.46 2.51 0.70
CA ASP A 185 -1.49 1.89 -0.20
C ASP A 185 -1.62 0.36 -0.11
N VAL A 186 -2.01 -0.28 -1.20
CA VAL A 186 -2.12 -1.74 -1.32
C VAL A 186 -0.83 -2.29 -1.90
N MET A 187 -0.10 -3.07 -1.10
CA MET A 187 1.19 -3.68 -1.48
C MET A 187 1.03 -4.99 -2.23
N GLY A 188 -0.12 -5.66 -2.11
CA GLY A 188 -0.34 -6.96 -2.73
C GLY A 188 -1.46 -7.76 -2.10
N PHE A 189 -1.50 -9.03 -2.49
CA PHE A 189 -2.52 -9.98 -2.06
C PHE A 189 -1.87 -11.30 -1.66
N ALA A 190 -2.20 -11.81 -0.47
CA ALA A 190 -1.77 -13.12 -0.03
C ALA A 190 -2.88 -14.14 -0.22
N PHE A 191 -2.52 -15.35 -0.58
CA PHE A 191 -3.42 -16.44 -0.89
C PHE A 191 -3.15 -17.63 0.03
N ARG A 192 -4.11 -18.54 0.17
CA ARG A 192 -3.92 -19.77 0.97
C ARG A 192 -3.19 -20.86 0.19
N THR A 193 -3.39 -20.92 -1.12
CA THR A 193 -2.99 -22.03 -1.99
C THR A 193 -1.91 -21.68 -2.99
N ARG A 194 -1.43 -20.43 -2.98
CA ARG A 194 -0.38 -19.95 -3.88
C ARG A 194 0.48 -18.87 -3.20
N PRO A 195 1.67 -18.56 -3.75
CA PRO A 195 2.51 -17.47 -3.25
C PRO A 195 1.79 -16.12 -3.30
N THR A 196 2.20 -15.22 -2.39
CA THR A 196 1.77 -13.81 -2.39
C THR A 196 2.08 -13.13 -3.71
N ILE A 197 1.14 -12.35 -4.22
CA ILE A 197 1.33 -11.46 -5.36
C ILE A 197 1.55 -10.05 -4.83
N ALA A 198 2.79 -9.60 -4.84
CA ALA A 198 3.13 -8.20 -4.58
C ALA A 198 2.78 -7.34 -5.81
N ILE A 199 2.34 -6.11 -5.59
CA ILE A 199 2.20 -5.11 -6.65
C ILE A 199 3.61 -4.71 -7.11
N ALA A 200 3.85 -4.81 -8.41
CA ALA A 200 5.14 -4.52 -9.03
C ALA A 200 4.95 -4.18 -10.52
N PRO A 201 5.93 -3.59 -11.18
CA PRO A 201 5.90 -3.46 -12.64
C PRO A 201 5.74 -4.84 -13.28
N ARG A 202 4.68 -5.03 -14.06
CA ARG A 202 4.37 -6.28 -14.77
C ARG A 202 3.93 -5.95 -16.18
N SER A 203 4.28 -6.82 -17.10
CA SER A 203 3.87 -6.73 -18.50
C SER A 203 3.55 -8.12 -19.05
N GLY A 204 2.90 -8.16 -20.21
CA GLY A 204 2.53 -9.41 -20.86
C GLY A 204 1.23 -10.02 -20.32
N ASP A 205 1.03 -11.28 -20.64
CA ASP A 205 -0.19 -12.06 -20.43
C ASP A 205 -0.07 -13.09 -19.28
N ALA A 206 0.98 -13.01 -18.47
CA ALA A 206 1.10 -13.85 -17.28
C ALA A 206 -0.11 -13.63 -16.35
N PRO A 207 -0.65 -14.70 -15.73
CA PRO A 207 -1.84 -14.62 -14.89
C PRO A 207 -1.78 -13.52 -13.83
N GLU A 208 -0.61 -13.34 -13.18
CA GLU A 208 -0.38 -12.30 -12.18
C GLU A 208 -0.40 -10.89 -12.78
N ALA A 209 0.07 -10.72 -14.02
CA ALA A 209 0.05 -9.43 -14.72
C ALA A 209 -1.39 -9.06 -15.10
N LEU A 210 -2.16 -10.01 -15.65
CA LEU A 210 -3.56 -9.83 -15.98
C LEU A 210 -4.41 -9.52 -14.74
N PHE A 211 -4.21 -10.27 -13.66
CA PHE A 211 -4.86 -10.01 -12.37
C PHE A 211 -4.56 -8.60 -11.87
N GLN A 212 -3.28 -8.21 -11.76
CA GLN A 212 -2.88 -6.88 -11.28
C GLN A 212 -3.47 -5.76 -12.14
N ALA A 213 -3.44 -5.89 -13.46
CA ALA A 213 -4.03 -4.91 -14.36
C ALA A 213 -5.55 -4.78 -14.17
N ALA A 214 -6.25 -5.92 -14.04
CA ALA A 214 -7.70 -5.95 -13.86
C ALA A 214 -8.12 -5.35 -12.51
N VAL A 215 -7.46 -5.68 -11.41
CA VAL A 215 -7.81 -5.12 -10.09
C VAL A 215 -7.54 -3.61 -10.02
N ARG A 216 -6.45 -3.13 -10.65
CA ARG A 216 -6.20 -1.68 -10.77
C ARG A 216 -7.29 -1.00 -11.58
N GLN A 217 -7.64 -1.53 -12.73
CA GLN A 217 -8.69 -0.97 -13.59
C GLN A 217 -10.04 -0.89 -12.86
N ARG A 218 -10.39 -1.92 -12.09
CA ARG A 218 -11.63 -1.93 -11.29
C ARG A 218 -11.62 -0.89 -10.17
N ALA A 219 -10.47 -0.60 -9.57
CA ALA A 219 -10.36 0.40 -8.52
C ALA A 219 -10.82 1.79 -8.99
N CYS A 220 -10.64 2.11 -10.26
CA CYS A 220 -11.02 3.40 -10.86
C CYS A 220 -12.53 3.70 -10.82
N ALA A 221 -13.37 2.68 -10.62
CA ALA A 221 -14.81 2.86 -10.45
C ALA A 221 -15.20 3.28 -9.01
N TYR A 222 -14.31 3.11 -8.04
CA TYR A 222 -14.61 3.29 -6.62
C TYR A 222 -13.77 4.37 -5.95
N PHE A 223 -12.58 4.67 -6.49
CA PHE A 223 -11.65 5.65 -5.94
C PHE A 223 -11.49 6.87 -6.84
N SER A 224 -11.29 8.02 -6.23
CA SER A 224 -11.06 9.28 -6.97
C SER A 224 -9.66 9.35 -7.56
N THR A 225 -8.71 8.70 -6.91
CA THR A 225 -7.34 8.57 -7.39
C THR A 225 -6.91 7.12 -7.28
N VAL A 226 -6.39 6.58 -8.38
CA VAL A 226 -5.75 5.27 -8.47
C VAL A 226 -4.41 5.47 -9.16
N LEU A 227 -3.30 5.24 -8.44
CA LEU A 227 -1.95 5.26 -8.98
C LEU A 227 -1.29 3.91 -8.73
N GLY A 228 -0.45 3.47 -9.65
CA GLY A 228 0.24 2.21 -9.50
C GLY A 228 1.47 2.11 -10.38
N PRO A 229 2.05 0.91 -10.56
CA PRO A 229 3.21 0.71 -11.41
C PRO A 229 2.99 1.28 -12.81
N GLY A 230 3.86 2.23 -13.21
CA GLY A 230 3.77 2.93 -14.49
C GLY A 230 3.24 4.36 -14.39
N SER A 231 2.62 4.78 -13.28
CA SER A 231 2.22 6.18 -13.07
C SER A 231 3.41 7.08 -12.79
N ASP A 232 4.20 6.74 -11.79
CA ASP A 232 5.47 7.38 -11.43
C ASP A 232 6.36 6.44 -10.60
N ALA A 233 7.58 6.90 -10.28
CA ALA A 233 8.54 6.08 -9.53
C ALA A 233 8.13 5.83 -8.07
N ALA A 234 7.36 6.74 -7.46
CA ALA A 234 6.91 6.59 -6.07
C ALA A 234 5.87 5.46 -5.93
N HIS A 235 5.11 5.17 -6.99
CA HIS A 235 4.04 4.17 -7.02
C HIS A 235 4.43 2.87 -7.74
N ALA A 236 5.74 2.61 -7.92
CA ALA A 236 6.21 1.43 -8.66
C ALA A 236 5.91 0.09 -7.96
N ASN A 237 5.63 0.07 -6.67
CA ASN A 237 5.50 -1.15 -5.86
C ASN A 237 4.21 -1.26 -5.05
N HIS A 238 3.23 -0.41 -5.29
CA HIS A 238 1.92 -0.45 -4.63
C HIS A 238 0.84 0.19 -5.50
N LEU A 239 -0.43 -0.03 -5.14
CA LEU A 239 -1.55 0.77 -5.62
C LEU A 239 -1.90 1.79 -4.54
N HIS A 240 -1.74 3.06 -4.86
CA HIS A 240 -2.28 4.15 -4.06
C HIS A 240 -3.73 4.39 -4.45
N LEU A 241 -4.63 4.30 -3.48
CA LEU A 241 -6.07 4.46 -3.65
C LEU A 241 -6.57 5.54 -2.71
N ASP A 242 -7.21 6.60 -3.21
CA ASP A 242 -7.73 7.66 -2.35
C ASP A 242 -9.12 8.16 -2.77
N MET A 243 -9.77 8.84 -1.82
CA MET A 243 -11.09 9.45 -1.95
C MET A 243 -11.01 10.98 -2.00
N ARG A 244 -9.94 11.54 -2.57
CA ARG A 244 -9.78 12.98 -2.71
C ARG A 244 -10.99 13.60 -3.39
N ALA A 245 -11.56 14.65 -2.78
CA ALA A 245 -12.66 15.39 -3.40
C ALA A 245 -12.22 15.98 -4.74
N ARG A 246 -12.90 15.60 -5.82
CA ARG A 246 -12.66 16.04 -7.20
C ARG A 246 -13.96 16.45 -7.85
N ARG A 247 -13.88 17.25 -8.91
CA ARG A 247 -15.05 17.50 -9.76
C ARG A 247 -15.50 16.19 -10.41
N PRO A 248 -16.81 15.97 -10.61
CA PRO A 248 -17.30 14.79 -11.32
C PRO A 248 -16.56 14.58 -12.65
N GLY A 249 -16.15 13.34 -12.92
CA GLY A 249 -15.43 12.98 -14.14
C GLY A 249 -13.93 13.35 -14.19
N THR A 250 -13.34 13.89 -13.11
CA THR A 250 -11.92 14.26 -13.07
C THR A 250 -11.07 13.33 -12.19
N GLY A 251 -11.49 12.08 -12.00
CA GLY A 251 -10.72 11.05 -11.34
C GLY A 251 -9.39 10.78 -12.04
N ILE A 252 -8.37 10.37 -11.29
CA ILE A 252 -7.07 9.96 -11.81
C ILE A 252 -7.00 8.44 -11.75
N CYS A 253 -6.75 7.80 -12.88
CA CYS A 253 -6.60 6.36 -12.98
C CYS A 253 -5.36 6.01 -13.84
N GLN A 254 -4.23 5.69 -13.18
CA GLN A 254 -2.92 5.46 -13.80
C GLN A 254 -2.21 4.26 -13.19
#